data_33ca82a01618397ca4c701bc8a6acfd1
#
_entry.id   33ca82a01618397ca4c701bc8a6acfd1
#
_cell.length_a   1.000
_cell.length_b   1.000
_cell.length_c   1.000
_cell.angle_alpha   90.00
_cell.angle_beta   90.00
_cell.angle_gamma   90.00
#
_symmetry.space_group_name_H-M   'P 1'
#
loop_
_entity.id
_entity.type
_entity.pdbx_description
1 polymer ?
#
loop_
_entity_poly.entity_id
_entity_poly.type
_entity_poly.pdbx_seq_one_letter_code
_entity_poly.pdbx_strand_id
1 'polypeptide(L)'
;MKTTIAEVKNYVGQEVTIGAWLANKRSSGKIAFLQLRDGTGFIQGVVEKSKVTEEVFQIAKSITQETSLYVTGTVRVDERSPFGYELSVTNLQIIHEAVDYPITPKEHGVEFLMDHRHLWLRSRRQHAIMKIRNEVIRATYEFFNDRGFVKIDPPILTGSAPEGTTELFHTKYFDEDAYLSQSGQLYMEAAAMALGKVFSFGPTFRAEKSKTRRHLIEFWMVEPEMAFYEFEDNLKLQEEYVSYIVQSVLKHCELELKRLERDTTKLELIQAPFPRITYDEAIQLLHEKGFNDIQWGDDFGAPHETAIAESFDKPVFITHYPTSLKPFYMQPDPNRPKVVLCADLIAPEGYGEIIGGSERIHDYELLKQRLEEHHLPLDAYKWYLELRQYGSVPHSGFGLGLERTVAWICGVDHVRETIPFPRLLNRLYP
;
A
#
# COMPACT_ATOMS: atom_id res chain seq x y z
N MET A 1 -21.07 -6.51 -30.45
CA MET A 1 -20.97 -7.29 -29.19
C MET A 1 -20.41 -6.37 -28.10
N LYS A 2 -20.90 -6.44 -26.82
CA LYS A 2 -20.34 -5.65 -25.73
C LYS A 2 -19.07 -6.32 -25.16
N THR A 3 -18.02 -5.50 -24.91
CA THR A 3 -16.74 -5.93 -24.34
C THR A 3 -16.11 -4.84 -23.50
N THR A 4 -14.96 -5.13 -22.86
CA THR A 4 -14.13 -4.16 -22.13
C THR A 4 -12.82 -3.87 -22.90
N ILE A 5 -12.15 -2.77 -22.53
CA ILE A 5 -10.86 -2.41 -23.16
C ILE A 5 -9.80 -3.51 -22.94
N ALA A 6 -9.77 -4.15 -21.78
CA ALA A 6 -8.82 -5.23 -21.50
C ALA A 6 -9.01 -6.46 -22.41
N GLU A 7 -10.24 -6.68 -22.92
CA GLU A 7 -10.61 -7.86 -23.71
C GLU A 7 -10.57 -7.62 -25.22
N VAL A 8 -10.35 -6.37 -25.71
CA VAL A 8 -10.38 -6.06 -27.15
C VAL A 8 -9.43 -6.91 -27.97
N LYS A 9 -8.34 -7.36 -27.39
CA LYS A 9 -7.37 -8.27 -28.03
C LYS A 9 -8.00 -9.55 -28.60
N ASN A 10 -9.11 -9.99 -28.01
CA ASN A 10 -9.82 -11.22 -28.42
C ASN A 10 -10.75 -10.96 -29.64
N TYR A 11 -10.91 -9.72 -30.08
CA TYR A 11 -11.88 -9.30 -31.09
C TYR A 11 -11.26 -8.53 -32.25
N VAL A 12 -9.98 -8.76 -32.55
CA VAL A 12 -9.30 -8.10 -33.68
C VAL A 12 -10.05 -8.37 -35.01
N GLY A 13 -10.33 -7.32 -35.77
CA GLY A 13 -11.08 -7.36 -37.01
C GLY A 13 -12.61 -7.43 -36.84
N GLN A 14 -13.12 -7.51 -35.62
CA GLN A 14 -14.55 -7.59 -35.32
C GLN A 14 -15.07 -6.23 -34.80
N GLU A 15 -16.36 -6.00 -34.98
CA GLU A 15 -17.04 -4.84 -34.42
C GLU A 15 -17.49 -5.12 -32.98
N VAL A 16 -17.09 -4.25 -32.07
CA VAL A 16 -17.42 -4.29 -30.65
C VAL A 16 -18.02 -2.97 -30.16
N THR A 17 -18.75 -3.03 -29.05
CA THR A 17 -19.25 -1.84 -28.34
C THR A 17 -18.67 -1.82 -26.93
N ILE A 18 -18.05 -0.70 -26.57
CA ILE A 18 -17.45 -0.44 -25.26
C ILE A 18 -18.22 0.70 -24.58
N GLY A 19 -18.63 0.49 -23.31
CA GLY A 19 -19.07 1.58 -22.45
C GLY A 19 -17.85 2.29 -21.87
N ALA A 20 -17.73 3.59 -22.09
CA ALA A 20 -16.51 4.32 -21.74
C ALA A 20 -16.79 5.76 -21.30
N TRP A 21 -15.77 6.40 -20.75
CA TRP A 21 -15.67 7.84 -20.54
C TRP A 21 -14.60 8.42 -21.48
N LEU A 22 -14.86 9.62 -22.01
CA LEU A 22 -13.89 10.34 -22.82
C LEU A 22 -12.83 11.00 -21.93
N ALA A 23 -11.67 10.39 -21.81
CA ALA A 23 -10.58 10.95 -21.01
C ALA A 23 -9.93 12.18 -21.67
N ASN A 24 -9.79 12.19 -22.99
CA ASN A 24 -9.26 13.31 -23.78
C ASN A 24 -9.63 13.16 -25.24
N LYS A 25 -9.58 14.25 -26.03
CA LYS A 25 -9.75 14.21 -27.47
C LYS A 25 -8.80 15.16 -28.20
N ARG A 26 -8.53 14.84 -29.41
CA ARG A 26 -7.93 15.75 -30.42
C ARG A 26 -8.60 15.56 -31.77
N SER A 27 -8.69 16.60 -32.54
CA SER A 27 -9.22 16.51 -33.91
C SER A 27 -8.31 17.24 -34.91
N SER A 28 -8.15 16.68 -36.08
CA SER A 28 -7.39 17.26 -37.19
C SER A 28 -8.18 17.05 -38.48
N GLY A 29 -8.77 18.14 -38.99
CA GLY A 29 -9.49 18.13 -40.28
C GLY A 29 -10.63 17.11 -40.34
N LYS A 30 -10.38 15.97 -40.98
CA LYS A 30 -11.36 14.91 -41.23
C LYS A 30 -11.28 13.73 -40.26
N ILE A 31 -10.46 13.83 -39.21
CA ILE A 31 -10.25 12.75 -38.24
C ILE A 31 -10.37 13.31 -36.84
N ALA A 32 -11.08 12.60 -35.95
CA ALA A 32 -11.08 12.83 -34.51
C ALA A 32 -10.49 11.60 -33.78
N PHE A 33 -9.63 11.86 -32.80
CA PHE A 33 -9.03 10.85 -31.93
C PHE A 33 -9.61 11.01 -30.55
N LEU A 34 -10.28 9.95 -30.06
CA LEU A 34 -10.91 9.89 -28.77
C LEU A 34 -10.09 8.99 -27.86
N GLN A 35 -9.59 9.51 -26.73
CA GLN A 35 -8.98 8.69 -25.71
C GLN A 35 -10.07 8.21 -24.75
N LEU A 36 -10.38 6.94 -24.80
CA LEU A 36 -11.46 6.31 -24.07
C LEU A 36 -10.92 5.55 -22.86
N ARG A 37 -11.68 5.56 -21.78
CA ARG A 37 -11.39 4.84 -20.53
C ARG A 37 -12.63 4.10 -20.06
N ASP A 38 -12.49 2.82 -19.65
CA ASP A 38 -13.60 2.00 -19.14
C ASP A 38 -13.36 1.39 -17.75
N GLY A 39 -12.31 1.84 -17.04
CA GLY A 39 -11.90 1.28 -15.77
C GLY A 39 -10.95 0.06 -15.90
N THR A 40 -11.00 -0.71 -16.98
CA THR A 40 -10.04 -1.79 -17.24
C THR A 40 -8.78 -1.30 -17.95
N GLY A 41 -8.89 -0.18 -18.69
CA GLY A 41 -7.78 0.39 -19.41
C GLY A 41 -8.14 1.68 -20.18
N PHE A 42 -7.25 2.00 -21.13
CA PHE A 42 -7.39 3.14 -22.03
C PHE A 42 -7.17 2.68 -23.48
N ILE A 43 -8.00 3.13 -24.40
CA ILE A 43 -7.88 2.84 -25.84
C ILE A 43 -8.11 4.10 -26.66
N GLN A 44 -7.48 4.19 -27.84
CA GLN A 44 -7.77 5.23 -28.82
C GLN A 44 -8.92 4.79 -29.72
N GLY A 45 -9.96 5.62 -29.81
CA GLY A 45 -10.98 5.54 -30.83
C GLY A 45 -10.65 6.52 -31.98
N VAL A 46 -10.60 6.02 -33.20
CA VAL A 46 -10.35 6.83 -34.42
C VAL A 46 -11.66 7.01 -35.18
N VAL A 47 -12.13 8.26 -35.28
CA VAL A 47 -13.34 8.62 -35.98
C VAL A 47 -12.97 9.32 -37.30
N GLU A 48 -13.11 8.63 -38.41
CA GLU A 48 -12.84 9.17 -39.76
C GLU A 48 -14.14 9.66 -40.39
N LYS A 49 -14.18 10.93 -40.82
CA LYS A 49 -15.38 11.56 -41.40
C LYS A 49 -15.95 10.76 -42.58
N SER A 50 -15.12 10.08 -43.35
CA SER A 50 -15.52 9.26 -44.51
C SER A 50 -16.14 7.91 -44.13
N LYS A 51 -16.04 7.48 -42.88
CA LYS A 51 -16.48 6.16 -42.41
C LYS A 51 -17.67 6.19 -41.45
N VAL A 52 -18.12 7.38 -41.08
CA VAL A 52 -19.24 7.59 -40.15
C VAL A 52 -20.23 8.59 -40.72
N THR A 53 -21.42 8.66 -40.13
CA THR A 53 -22.40 9.70 -40.49
C THR A 53 -21.89 11.09 -40.07
N GLU A 54 -22.38 12.14 -40.72
CA GLU A 54 -22.05 13.53 -40.34
C GLU A 54 -22.39 13.79 -38.87
N GLU A 55 -23.51 13.25 -38.37
CA GLU A 55 -23.95 13.37 -36.97
C GLU A 55 -22.91 12.77 -36.00
N VAL A 56 -22.46 11.54 -36.22
CA VAL A 56 -21.43 10.88 -35.42
C VAL A 56 -20.11 11.65 -35.45
N PHE A 57 -19.73 12.20 -36.61
CA PHE A 57 -18.53 13.00 -36.71
C PHE A 57 -18.63 14.31 -35.93
N GLN A 58 -19.80 14.97 -35.96
CA GLN A 58 -20.04 16.19 -35.16
C GLN A 58 -20.02 15.87 -33.64
N ILE A 59 -20.62 14.78 -33.23
CA ILE A 59 -20.49 14.29 -31.83
C ILE A 59 -19.01 14.15 -31.46
N ALA A 60 -18.21 13.45 -32.26
CA ALA A 60 -16.78 13.26 -31.98
C ALA A 60 -15.99 14.58 -31.86
N LYS A 61 -16.41 15.62 -32.55
CA LYS A 61 -15.79 16.95 -32.50
C LYS A 61 -16.24 17.79 -31.32
N SER A 62 -17.51 17.71 -30.91
CA SER A 62 -18.10 18.55 -29.87
C SER A 62 -17.97 17.92 -28.44
N ILE A 63 -18.06 16.59 -28.33
CA ILE A 63 -18.07 15.86 -27.05
C ILE A 63 -17.00 16.36 -26.06
N THR A 64 -17.37 16.56 -24.82
CA THR A 64 -16.53 17.12 -23.76
C THR A 64 -15.84 16.05 -22.91
N GLN A 65 -14.74 16.41 -22.25
CA GLN A 65 -14.00 15.51 -21.35
C GLN A 65 -14.90 14.93 -20.26
N GLU A 66 -14.73 13.65 -19.96
CA GLU A 66 -15.49 12.86 -18.98
C GLU A 66 -16.96 12.60 -19.34
N THR A 67 -17.40 12.96 -20.54
CA THR A 67 -18.68 12.48 -21.08
C THR A 67 -18.68 10.96 -21.13
N SER A 68 -19.76 10.34 -20.65
CA SER A 68 -19.96 8.88 -20.74
C SER A 68 -20.74 8.51 -21.99
N LEU A 69 -20.30 7.43 -22.66
CA LEU A 69 -20.84 7.03 -23.93
C LEU A 69 -20.65 5.53 -24.21
N TYR A 70 -21.46 5.02 -25.14
CA TYR A 70 -21.14 3.78 -25.85
C TYR A 70 -20.41 4.09 -27.16
N VAL A 71 -19.28 3.43 -27.35
CA VAL A 71 -18.47 3.53 -28.56
C VAL A 71 -18.51 2.20 -29.27
N THR A 72 -18.99 2.21 -30.54
CA THR A 72 -18.97 1.03 -31.39
C THR A 72 -17.91 1.21 -32.46
N GLY A 73 -17.12 0.18 -32.74
CA GLY A 73 -16.06 0.22 -33.73
C GLY A 73 -15.38 -1.10 -33.95
N THR A 74 -14.62 -1.19 -35.04
CA THR A 74 -13.82 -2.37 -35.37
C THR A 74 -12.47 -2.30 -34.66
N VAL A 75 -12.10 -3.37 -33.93
CA VAL A 75 -10.80 -3.48 -33.27
C VAL A 75 -9.68 -3.66 -34.28
N ARG A 76 -8.64 -2.86 -34.17
CA ARG A 76 -7.44 -2.92 -35.00
C ARG A 76 -6.18 -3.05 -34.17
N VAL A 77 -5.17 -3.73 -34.69
CA VAL A 77 -3.82 -3.69 -34.17
C VAL A 77 -3.18 -2.36 -34.52
N ASP A 78 -2.61 -1.68 -33.53
CA ASP A 78 -1.74 -0.50 -33.70
C ASP A 78 -0.56 -0.58 -32.73
N GLU A 79 0.61 -0.92 -33.26
CA GLU A 79 1.86 -1.04 -32.47
C GLU A 79 2.29 0.27 -31.79
N ARG A 80 1.80 1.41 -32.26
CA ARG A 80 2.07 2.73 -31.64
C ARG A 80 1.16 3.00 -30.45
N SER A 81 0.07 2.24 -30.31
CA SER A 81 -0.80 2.32 -29.16
C SER A 81 -0.14 1.67 -27.95
N PRO A 82 -0.16 2.28 -26.75
CA PRO A 82 0.37 1.68 -25.53
C PRO A 82 -0.25 0.31 -25.18
N PHE A 83 -1.44 0.01 -25.75
CA PHE A 83 -2.14 -1.27 -25.58
C PHE A 83 -2.02 -2.20 -26.79
N GLY A 84 -1.34 -1.78 -27.85
CA GLY A 84 -1.24 -2.52 -29.09
C GLY A 84 -2.50 -2.54 -29.96
N TYR A 85 -3.58 -1.84 -29.55
CA TYR A 85 -4.87 -1.83 -30.22
C TYR A 85 -5.50 -0.44 -30.28
N GLU A 86 -6.37 -0.22 -31.29
CA GLU A 86 -7.24 0.94 -31.43
C GLU A 86 -8.63 0.52 -31.92
N LEU A 87 -9.62 1.41 -31.79
CA LEU A 87 -10.95 1.25 -32.36
C LEU A 87 -11.11 2.12 -33.58
N SER A 88 -11.40 1.54 -34.75
CA SER A 88 -11.96 2.27 -35.89
C SER A 88 -13.45 2.47 -35.62
N VAL A 89 -13.81 3.65 -35.13
CA VAL A 89 -15.16 3.97 -34.66
C VAL A 89 -16.17 4.01 -35.79
N THR A 90 -17.31 3.35 -35.62
CA THR A 90 -18.46 3.36 -36.56
C THR A 90 -19.66 4.11 -35.97
N ASN A 91 -19.81 4.13 -34.61
CA ASN A 91 -20.92 4.82 -33.96
C ASN A 91 -20.54 5.34 -32.56
N LEU A 92 -21.18 6.45 -32.16
CA LEU A 92 -21.09 7.05 -30.84
C LEU A 92 -22.50 7.30 -30.29
N GLN A 93 -22.76 6.84 -29.06
CA GLN A 93 -24.01 7.10 -28.36
C GLN A 93 -23.72 7.73 -27.01
N ILE A 94 -24.00 9.00 -26.81
CA ILE A 94 -23.81 9.70 -25.54
C ILE A 94 -24.82 9.13 -24.53
N ILE A 95 -24.33 8.82 -23.31
CA ILE A 95 -25.15 8.47 -22.14
C ILE A 95 -25.40 9.73 -21.32
N HIS A 96 -24.32 10.45 -20.97
CA HIS A 96 -24.40 11.69 -20.21
C HIS A 96 -23.25 12.62 -20.63
N GLU A 97 -23.57 13.83 -21.02
CA GLU A 97 -22.62 14.86 -21.36
C GLU A 97 -22.08 15.53 -20.10
N ALA A 98 -20.76 15.57 -19.96
CA ALA A 98 -20.11 16.27 -18.85
C ALA A 98 -19.93 17.75 -19.21
N VAL A 99 -20.24 18.64 -18.26
CA VAL A 99 -20.09 20.09 -18.38
C VAL A 99 -19.09 20.58 -17.35
N ASP A 100 -18.16 21.44 -17.75
CA ASP A 100 -17.20 22.13 -16.89
C ASP A 100 -16.38 21.19 -15.96
N TYR A 101 -15.90 20.06 -16.52
CA TYR A 101 -15.07 19.14 -15.76
C TYR A 101 -13.79 19.85 -15.25
N PRO A 102 -13.55 19.87 -13.91
CA PRO A 102 -12.56 20.78 -13.33
C PRO A 102 -11.11 20.39 -13.62
N ILE A 103 -10.80 19.07 -13.78
CA ILE A 103 -9.43 18.59 -14.01
C ILE A 103 -9.16 18.58 -15.53
N THR A 104 -8.60 19.67 -16.02
CA THR A 104 -8.23 19.82 -17.44
C THR A 104 -6.85 19.20 -17.73
N PRO A 105 -6.41 19.11 -19.01
CA PRO A 105 -5.08 18.62 -19.36
C PRO A 105 -3.90 19.53 -18.89
N LYS A 106 -4.18 20.65 -18.24
CA LYS A 106 -3.15 21.53 -17.65
C LYS A 106 -2.60 20.90 -16.38
N GLU A 107 -1.41 21.32 -15.98
CA GLU A 107 -0.85 21.00 -14.66
C GLU A 107 -1.71 21.65 -13.57
N HIS A 108 -2.02 20.88 -12.54
CA HIS A 108 -2.80 21.31 -11.39
C HIS A 108 -1.99 21.11 -10.12
N GLY A 109 -2.09 22.06 -9.19
CA GLY A 109 -1.48 21.96 -7.87
C GLY A 109 -2.09 20.81 -7.05
N VAL A 110 -1.28 20.28 -6.15
CA VAL A 110 -1.66 19.12 -5.33
C VAL A 110 -2.91 19.37 -4.49
N GLU A 111 -3.04 20.57 -3.88
CA GLU A 111 -4.22 20.89 -3.06
C GLU A 111 -5.51 20.85 -3.88
N PHE A 112 -5.49 21.43 -5.07
CA PHE A 112 -6.61 21.37 -6.01
C PHE A 112 -6.99 19.92 -6.36
N LEU A 113 -5.98 19.09 -6.68
CA LEU A 113 -6.22 17.67 -6.99
C LEU A 113 -6.75 16.89 -5.79
N MET A 114 -6.30 17.23 -4.59
CA MET A 114 -6.80 16.62 -3.35
C MET A 114 -8.24 17.06 -3.03
N ASP A 115 -8.62 18.30 -3.29
CA ASP A 115 -10.02 18.76 -3.16
C ASP A 115 -10.95 18.07 -4.16
N HIS A 116 -10.40 17.64 -5.30
CA HIS A 116 -11.09 16.89 -6.33
C HIS A 116 -10.67 15.40 -6.36
N ARG A 117 -10.28 14.83 -5.23
CA ARG A 117 -9.72 13.46 -5.18
C ARG A 117 -10.62 12.42 -5.84
N HIS A 118 -11.93 12.50 -5.66
CA HIS A 118 -12.92 11.62 -6.28
C HIS A 118 -12.93 11.69 -7.82
N LEU A 119 -12.49 12.80 -8.41
CA LEU A 119 -12.29 12.96 -9.84
C LEU A 119 -10.86 12.65 -10.27
N TRP A 120 -9.87 12.99 -9.46
CA TRP A 120 -8.47 12.71 -9.75
C TRP A 120 -8.18 11.22 -9.90
N LEU A 121 -8.90 10.35 -9.20
CA LEU A 121 -8.84 8.88 -9.35
C LEU A 121 -9.03 8.42 -10.82
N ARG A 122 -9.68 9.22 -11.67
CA ARG A 122 -9.90 8.92 -13.09
C ARG A 122 -8.65 9.11 -13.94
N SER A 123 -7.62 9.80 -13.42
CA SER A 123 -6.38 10.05 -14.16
C SER A 123 -5.60 8.75 -14.43
N ARG A 124 -4.81 8.75 -15.51
CA ARG A 124 -3.97 7.59 -15.87
C ARG A 124 -2.98 7.21 -14.77
N ARG A 125 -2.40 8.22 -14.10
CA ARG A 125 -1.46 8.02 -12.99
C ARG A 125 -2.15 7.32 -11.82
N GLN A 126 -3.27 7.86 -11.36
CA GLN A 126 -3.99 7.28 -10.22
C GLN A 126 -4.57 5.91 -10.54
N HIS A 127 -5.07 5.71 -11.76
CA HIS A 127 -5.51 4.40 -12.21
C HIS A 127 -4.38 3.35 -12.14
N ALA A 128 -3.17 3.70 -12.59
CA ALA A 128 -2.01 2.80 -12.52
C ALA A 128 -1.64 2.46 -11.07
N ILE A 129 -1.57 3.45 -10.18
CA ILE A 129 -1.28 3.25 -8.76
C ILE A 129 -2.32 2.32 -8.12
N MET A 130 -3.62 2.54 -8.38
CA MET A 130 -4.68 1.70 -7.82
C MET A 130 -4.65 0.27 -8.35
N LYS A 131 -4.25 0.05 -9.61
CA LYS A 131 -4.04 -1.29 -10.17
C LYS A 131 -2.87 -2.01 -9.51
N ILE A 132 -1.74 -1.32 -9.29
CA ILE A 132 -0.60 -1.87 -8.55
C ILE A 132 -0.99 -2.17 -7.10
N ARG A 133 -1.71 -1.26 -6.42
CA ARG A 133 -2.24 -1.53 -5.08
C ARG A 133 -3.09 -2.79 -5.04
N ASN A 134 -4.00 -2.95 -6.01
CA ASN A 134 -4.83 -4.15 -6.10
C ASN A 134 -4.01 -5.42 -6.30
N GLU A 135 -2.94 -5.37 -7.10
CA GLU A 135 -2.05 -6.52 -7.30
C GLU A 135 -1.28 -6.87 -6.01
N VAL A 136 -0.78 -5.88 -5.27
CA VAL A 136 -0.16 -6.12 -3.96
C VAL A 136 -1.14 -6.81 -3.00
N ILE A 137 -2.40 -6.36 -2.97
CA ILE A 137 -3.45 -6.98 -2.16
C ILE A 137 -3.69 -8.44 -2.58
N ARG A 138 -3.85 -8.70 -3.88
CA ARG A 138 -4.06 -10.04 -4.42
C ARG A 138 -2.89 -10.97 -4.06
N ALA A 139 -1.67 -10.51 -4.30
CA ALA A 139 -0.46 -11.27 -4.00
C ALA A 139 -0.29 -11.55 -2.50
N THR A 140 -0.72 -10.62 -1.64
CA THR A 140 -0.73 -10.81 -0.18
C THR A 140 -1.62 -11.99 0.22
N TYR A 141 -2.86 -12.00 -0.26
CA TYR A 141 -3.78 -13.12 0.04
C TYR A 141 -3.27 -14.45 -0.52
N GLU A 142 -2.75 -14.47 -1.74
CA GLU A 142 -2.17 -15.66 -2.36
C GLU A 142 -0.99 -16.19 -1.53
N PHE A 143 -0.04 -15.32 -1.17
CA PHE A 143 1.15 -15.69 -0.40
C PHE A 143 0.82 -16.36 0.94
N PHE A 144 -0.08 -15.76 1.73
CA PHE A 144 -0.43 -16.28 3.05
C PHE A 144 -1.34 -17.51 2.97
N ASN A 145 -2.34 -17.51 2.08
CA ASN A 145 -3.24 -18.64 1.92
C ASN A 145 -2.49 -19.92 1.47
N ASP A 146 -1.57 -19.79 0.52
CA ASP A 146 -0.76 -20.91 0.02
C ASP A 146 0.17 -21.50 1.09
N ARG A 147 0.49 -20.71 2.12
CA ARG A 147 1.29 -21.13 3.29
C ARG A 147 0.45 -21.61 4.47
N GLY A 148 -0.85 -21.73 4.30
CA GLY A 148 -1.78 -22.23 5.30
C GLY A 148 -2.08 -21.25 6.44
N PHE A 149 -1.95 -19.94 6.20
CA PHE A 149 -2.40 -18.93 7.16
C PHE A 149 -3.92 -18.77 7.08
N VAL A 150 -4.54 -18.55 8.24
CA VAL A 150 -5.96 -18.23 8.35
C VAL A 150 -6.13 -16.72 8.50
N LYS A 151 -6.95 -16.11 7.63
CA LYS A 151 -7.27 -14.68 7.71
C LYS A 151 -8.21 -14.42 8.88
N ILE A 152 -7.88 -13.46 9.73
CA ILE A 152 -8.64 -13.03 10.91
C ILE A 152 -8.95 -11.53 10.81
N ASP A 153 -10.09 -11.13 11.32
CA ASP A 153 -10.52 -9.72 11.41
C ASP A 153 -10.52 -9.26 12.87
N PRO A 154 -9.46 -8.57 13.33
CA PRO A 154 -9.45 -7.98 14.65
C PRO A 154 -10.45 -6.83 14.76
N PRO A 155 -10.96 -6.50 15.96
CA PRO A 155 -11.88 -5.40 16.15
C PRO A 155 -11.22 -4.05 15.85
N ILE A 156 -11.96 -3.14 15.22
CA ILE A 156 -11.53 -1.76 14.98
C ILE A 156 -11.71 -0.91 16.24
N LEU A 157 -12.81 -1.14 16.99
CA LEU A 157 -13.05 -0.51 18.28
C LEU A 157 -12.41 -1.34 19.38
N THR A 158 -11.53 -0.73 20.17
CA THR A 158 -10.77 -1.44 21.22
C THR A 158 -10.74 -0.63 22.52
N GLY A 159 -10.71 -1.31 23.65
CA GLY A 159 -10.50 -0.71 24.97
C GLY A 159 -9.02 -0.62 25.37
N SER A 160 -8.08 -1.16 24.56
CA SER A 160 -6.64 -1.20 24.85
C SER A 160 -5.80 -0.81 23.64
N ALA A 161 -4.63 -0.21 23.88
CA ALA A 161 -3.69 0.18 22.86
C ALA A 161 -2.47 -0.74 22.83
N PRO A 162 -2.08 -1.33 21.69
CA PRO A 162 -0.90 -2.20 21.61
C PRO A 162 0.42 -1.46 21.84
N GLU A 163 0.51 -0.19 21.50
CA GLU A 163 1.77 0.56 21.55
C GLU A 163 1.89 1.52 22.74
N GLY A 164 0.93 1.51 23.67
CA GLY A 164 0.97 2.37 24.86
C GLY A 164 1.06 3.87 24.60
N THR A 165 0.77 4.31 23.36
CA THR A 165 0.92 5.70 22.95
C THR A 165 -0.30 6.55 23.30
N THR A 166 -0.06 7.82 23.57
CA THR A 166 -1.09 8.80 23.93
C THR A 166 -1.96 9.27 22.74
N GLU A 167 -1.65 8.87 21.52
CA GLU A 167 -2.24 9.41 20.31
C GLU A 167 -3.26 8.46 19.66
N LEU A 168 -4.32 8.17 20.43
CA LEU A 168 -5.45 7.37 19.98
C LEU A 168 -6.62 8.26 19.56
N PHE A 169 -7.34 7.86 18.52
CA PHE A 169 -8.67 8.41 18.25
C PHE A 169 -9.67 7.84 19.26
N HIS A 170 -10.13 8.69 20.15
CA HIS A 170 -11.11 8.36 21.16
C HIS A 170 -12.55 8.47 20.61
N THR A 171 -13.41 7.54 21.01
CA THR A 171 -14.84 7.56 20.71
C THR A 171 -15.65 6.99 21.89
N LYS A 172 -16.96 7.16 21.86
CA LYS A 172 -17.87 6.49 22.80
C LYS A 172 -18.39 5.19 22.20
N TYR A 173 -18.34 4.14 23.01
CA TYR A 173 -18.99 2.86 22.74
C TYR A 173 -20.12 2.69 23.76
N PHE A 174 -21.28 3.28 23.43
CA PHE A 174 -22.39 3.48 24.38
C PHE A 174 -21.93 4.25 25.62
N ASP A 175 -21.94 3.63 26.80
CA ASP A 175 -21.54 4.25 28.06
C ASP A 175 -20.04 4.09 28.38
N GLU A 176 -19.30 3.34 27.56
CA GLU A 176 -17.86 3.07 27.72
C GLU A 176 -17.01 3.94 26.78
N ASP A 177 -15.74 4.09 27.15
CA ASP A 177 -14.74 4.70 26.27
C ASP A 177 -14.13 3.65 25.37
N ALA A 178 -13.97 3.98 24.08
CA ALA A 178 -13.33 3.13 23.09
C ALA A 178 -12.36 3.95 22.23
N TYR A 179 -11.48 3.25 21.56
CA TYR A 179 -10.48 3.84 20.68
C TYR A 179 -10.49 3.14 19.32
N LEU A 180 -10.12 3.87 18.26
CA LEU A 180 -9.84 3.25 16.98
C LEU A 180 -8.49 2.55 17.03
N SER A 181 -8.44 1.31 16.56
CA SER A 181 -7.26 0.43 16.66
C SER A 181 -6.05 0.97 15.91
N GLN A 182 -4.89 0.96 16.55
CA GLN A 182 -3.58 1.26 15.92
C GLN A 182 -2.94 0.04 15.27
N SER A 183 -3.36 -1.18 15.66
CA SER A 183 -2.86 -2.47 15.18
C SER A 183 -3.80 -3.58 15.67
N GLY A 184 -3.91 -4.64 14.89
CA GLY A 184 -4.63 -5.86 15.28
C GLY A 184 -3.80 -6.83 16.11
N GLN A 185 -2.50 -6.57 16.33
CA GLN A 185 -1.53 -7.53 16.84
C GLN A 185 -1.97 -8.28 18.11
N LEU A 186 -2.44 -7.60 19.15
CA LEU A 186 -2.79 -8.27 20.41
C LEU A 186 -3.88 -9.33 20.24
N TYR A 187 -4.87 -9.04 19.38
CA TYR A 187 -5.92 -9.99 19.02
C TYR A 187 -5.42 -11.10 18.11
N MET A 188 -4.44 -10.79 17.22
CA MET A 188 -3.81 -11.78 16.37
C MET A 188 -2.96 -12.77 17.14
N GLU A 189 -2.31 -12.37 18.24
CA GLU A 189 -1.60 -13.28 19.14
C GLU A 189 -2.58 -14.30 19.76
N ALA A 190 -3.76 -13.84 20.21
CA ALA A 190 -4.80 -14.75 20.70
C ALA A 190 -5.28 -15.74 19.61
N ALA A 191 -5.49 -15.24 18.39
CA ALA A 191 -5.88 -16.08 17.26
C ALA A 191 -4.79 -17.07 16.85
N ALA A 192 -3.51 -16.70 16.93
CA ALA A 192 -2.37 -17.58 16.67
C ALA A 192 -2.28 -18.74 17.67
N MET A 193 -2.60 -18.50 18.95
CA MET A 193 -2.66 -19.58 19.96
C MET A 193 -3.78 -20.59 19.67
N ALA A 194 -4.80 -20.22 18.89
CA ALA A 194 -5.89 -21.09 18.50
C ALA A 194 -5.69 -21.75 17.14
N LEU A 195 -5.09 -21.06 16.17
CA LEU A 195 -5.05 -21.47 14.74
C LEU A 195 -3.63 -21.65 14.20
N GLY A 196 -2.60 -21.35 14.98
CA GLY A 196 -1.18 -21.54 14.65
C GLY A 196 -0.61 -20.41 13.80
N LYS A 197 -1.05 -20.27 12.56
CA LYS A 197 -0.61 -19.20 11.64
C LYS A 197 -1.81 -18.39 11.18
N VAL A 198 -1.81 -17.11 11.47
CA VAL A 198 -2.91 -16.19 11.14
C VAL A 198 -2.39 -14.90 10.53
N PHE A 199 -3.23 -14.20 9.79
CA PHE A 199 -2.92 -12.84 9.35
C PHE A 199 -4.18 -11.98 9.35
N SER A 200 -4.02 -10.71 9.67
CA SER A 200 -5.02 -9.68 9.41
C SER A 200 -4.62 -8.83 8.22
N PHE A 201 -5.60 -8.27 7.56
CA PHE A 201 -5.42 -7.24 6.55
C PHE A 201 -6.56 -6.25 6.68
N GLY A 202 -6.30 -5.11 7.28
CA GLY A 202 -7.34 -4.18 7.66
C GLY A 202 -6.85 -2.76 7.92
N PRO A 203 -7.79 -1.83 8.15
CA PRO A 203 -7.47 -0.45 8.45
C PRO A 203 -6.90 -0.30 9.87
N THR A 204 -5.97 0.64 10.00
CA THR A 204 -5.40 1.10 11.27
C THR A 204 -5.42 2.62 11.35
N PHE A 205 -5.45 3.15 12.57
CA PHE A 205 -5.67 4.56 12.83
C PHE A 205 -4.64 5.08 13.81
N ARG A 206 -3.90 6.13 13.42
CA ARG A 206 -2.92 6.78 14.30
C ARG A 206 -3.16 8.26 14.33
N ALA A 207 -3.45 8.80 15.52
CA ALA A 207 -3.72 10.24 15.72
C ALA A 207 -2.45 11.09 15.78
N GLU A 208 -1.37 10.63 15.17
CA GLU A 208 -0.07 11.30 15.14
C GLU A 208 -0.11 12.58 14.33
N LYS A 209 0.40 13.68 14.90
CA LYS A 209 0.45 15.00 14.24
C LYS A 209 1.65 15.11 13.31
N SER A 210 1.88 14.12 12.47
CA SER A 210 2.97 14.10 11.49
C SER A 210 2.57 14.74 10.16
N LYS A 211 3.44 15.61 9.62
CA LYS A 211 3.28 16.27 8.31
C LYS A 211 4.18 15.68 7.23
N THR A 212 4.78 14.52 7.47
CA THR A 212 5.72 13.94 6.52
C THR A 212 5.02 13.32 5.31
N ARG A 213 5.76 13.09 4.24
CA ARG A 213 5.28 12.42 3.02
C ARG A 213 5.01 10.91 3.21
N ARG A 214 5.41 10.34 4.36
CA ARG A 214 5.36 8.90 4.68
C ARG A 214 4.21 8.53 5.64
N HIS A 215 3.40 9.50 6.11
CA HIS A 215 2.38 9.27 7.13
C HIS A 215 0.97 9.58 6.63
N LEU A 216 0.05 8.73 7.05
CA LEU A 216 -1.41 8.89 6.94
C LEU A 216 -2.00 8.68 8.34
N ILE A 217 -3.18 9.25 8.56
CA ILE A 217 -3.94 9.08 9.81
C ILE A 217 -4.72 7.76 9.81
N GLU A 218 -5.19 7.35 8.64
CA GLU A 218 -5.85 6.07 8.36
C GLU A 218 -5.10 5.39 7.23
N PHE A 219 -4.67 4.14 7.44
CA PHE A 219 -3.93 3.34 6.47
C PHE A 219 -4.19 1.86 6.69
N TRP A 220 -3.69 1.01 5.81
CA TRP A 220 -3.92 -0.43 5.86
C TRP A 220 -2.66 -1.18 6.24
N MET A 221 -2.80 -2.16 7.13
CA MET A 221 -1.71 -3.04 7.54
C MET A 221 -2.03 -4.49 7.22
N VAL A 222 -0.97 -5.21 6.87
CA VAL A 222 -0.94 -6.68 6.84
C VAL A 222 -0.16 -7.14 8.06
N GLU A 223 -0.81 -7.87 8.94
CA GLU A 223 -0.24 -8.25 10.24
C GLU A 223 -0.36 -9.77 10.45
N PRO A 224 0.62 -10.57 9.99
CA PRO A 224 0.70 -11.99 10.31
C PRO A 224 1.24 -12.21 11.71
N GLU A 225 0.75 -13.30 12.36
CA GLU A 225 1.20 -13.75 13.66
C GLU A 225 1.29 -15.27 13.66
N MET A 226 2.41 -15.83 14.15
CA MET A 226 2.74 -17.25 14.01
C MET A 226 3.17 -17.84 15.33
N ALA A 227 2.41 -18.82 15.83
CA ALA A 227 2.82 -19.66 16.95
C ALA A 227 3.97 -20.60 16.55
N PHE A 228 4.89 -20.85 17.47
CA PHE A 228 6.11 -21.66 17.26
C PHE A 228 7.12 -21.09 16.27
N TYR A 229 6.99 -19.82 15.89
CA TYR A 229 7.98 -19.09 15.09
C TYR A 229 8.85 -18.24 16.01
N GLU A 230 10.15 -18.43 15.91
CA GLU A 230 11.16 -17.61 16.58
C GLU A 230 11.59 -16.43 15.68
N PHE A 231 12.49 -15.61 16.16
CA PHE A 231 12.91 -14.38 15.47
C PHE A 231 13.44 -14.62 14.06
N GLU A 232 14.28 -15.64 13.86
CA GLU A 232 14.85 -15.95 12.55
C GLU A 232 13.78 -16.44 11.52
N ASP A 233 12.81 -17.22 11.98
CA ASP A 233 11.68 -17.66 11.15
C ASP A 233 10.85 -16.46 10.67
N ASN A 234 10.67 -15.48 11.56
CA ASN A 234 9.96 -14.24 11.25
C ASN A 234 10.69 -13.40 10.18
N LEU A 235 12.01 -13.22 10.31
CA LEU A 235 12.81 -12.51 9.30
C LEU A 235 12.74 -13.18 7.93
N LYS A 236 12.84 -14.50 7.91
CA LYS A 236 12.74 -15.29 6.68
C LYS A 236 11.38 -15.13 6.00
N LEU A 237 10.30 -15.17 6.77
CA LEU A 237 8.95 -14.97 6.23
C LEU A 237 8.77 -13.56 5.65
N GLN A 238 9.31 -12.53 6.32
CA GLN A 238 9.25 -11.13 5.84
C GLN A 238 9.96 -10.96 4.50
N GLU A 239 11.19 -11.46 4.36
CA GLU A 239 11.95 -11.33 3.10
C GLU A 239 11.32 -12.12 1.95
N GLU A 240 10.77 -13.32 2.21
CA GLU A 240 10.02 -14.10 1.24
C GLU A 240 8.75 -13.36 0.79
N TYR A 241 8.02 -12.79 1.74
CA TYR A 241 6.77 -12.06 1.47
C TYR A 241 7.01 -10.80 0.63
N VAL A 242 7.96 -9.95 1.01
CA VAL A 242 8.28 -8.74 0.25
C VAL A 242 8.78 -9.08 -1.16
N SER A 243 9.65 -10.09 -1.28
CA SER A 243 10.10 -10.58 -2.57
C SER A 243 8.91 -11.03 -3.45
N TYR A 244 7.99 -11.79 -2.87
CA TYR A 244 6.82 -12.31 -3.59
C TYR A 244 5.92 -11.21 -4.14
N ILE A 245 5.56 -10.21 -3.32
CA ILE A 245 4.69 -9.12 -3.76
C ILE A 245 5.34 -8.23 -4.83
N VAL A 246 6.64 -7.95 -4.71
CA VAL A 246 7.37 -7.15 -5.71
C VAL A 246 7.46 -7.90 -7.03
N GLN A 247 7.83 -9.20 -7.02
CA GLN A 247 7.90 -10.02 -8.22
C GLN A 247 6.52 -10.20 -8.87
N SER A 248 5.45 -10.30 -8.07
CA SER A 248 4.07 -10.35 -8.58
C SER A 248 3.67 -9.07 -9.33
N VAL A 249 4.02 -7.90 -8.77
CA VAL A 249 3.76 -6.62 -9.43
C VAL A 249 4.56 -6.48 -10.73
N LEU A 250 5.84 -6.84 -10.74
CA LEU A 250 6.66 -6.83 -11.96
C LEU A 250 6.06 -7.69 -13.06
N LYS A 251 5.53 -8.86 -12.71
CA LYS A 251 4.92 -9.80 -13.64
C LYS A 251 3.56 -9.35 -14.19
N HIS A 252 2.72 -8.75 -13.35
CA HIS A 252 1.31 -8.51 -13.70
C HIS A 252 0.96 -7.04 -13.97
N CYS A 253 1.84 -6.10 -13.59
CA CYS A 253 1.61 -4.66 -13.70
C CYS A 253 2.68 -3.91 -14.53
N GLU A 254 3.32 -4.59 -15.50
CA GLU A 254 4.34 -3.99 -16.36
C GLU A 254 3.86 -2.69 -17.03
N LEU A 255 2.62 -2.69 -17.54
CA LEU A 255 2.04 -1.55 -18.21
C LEU A 255 1.79 -0.37 -17.26
N GLU A 256 1.35 -0.65 -16.04
CA GLU A 256 1.12 0.33 -14.99
C GLU A 256 2.43 0.95 -14.52
N LEU A 257 3.47 0.15 -14.30
CA LEU A 257 4.82 0.62 -13.96
C LEU A 257 5.42 1.50 -15.06
N LYS A 258 5.26 1.10 -16.32
CA LYS A 258 5.69 1.91 -17.47
C LYS A 258 4.94 3.25 -17.54
N ARG A 259 3.65 3.29 -17.21
CA ARG A 259 2.85 4.54 -17.17
C ARG A 259 3.29 5.49 -16.07
N LEU A 260 3.80 4.94 -14.98
CA LEU A 260 4.38 5.71 -13.87
C LEU A 260 5.83 6.12 -14.15
N GLU A 261 6.39 5.72 -15.29
CA GLU A 261 7.81 5.93 -15.64
C GLU A 261 8.74 5.35 -14.56
N ARG A 262 8.29 4.24 -13.91
CA ARG A 262 9.03 3.58 -12.84
C ARG A 262 10.22 2.84 -13.42
N ASP A 263 11.43 3.16 -12.95
CA ASP A 263 12.62 2.35 -13.20
C ASP A 263 12.48 1.01 -12.47
N THR A 264 12.27 -0.07 -13.22
CA THR A 264 12.06 -1.41 -12.66
C THR A 264 13.36 -2.15 -12.37
N THR A 265 14.51 -1.68 -12.83
CA THR A 265 15.80 -2.38 -12.66
C THR A 265 16.14 -2.63 -11.20
N LYS A 266 15.81 -1.69 -10.32
CA LYS A 266 15.97 -1.85 -8.87
C LYS A 266 14.98 -2.83 -8.26
N LEU A 267 13.74 -2.84 -8.75
CA LEU A 267 12.71 -3.77 -8.28
C LEU A 267 13.03 -5.22 -8.67
N GLU A 268 13.64 -5.44 -9.82
CA GLU A 268 14.05 -6.78 -10.29
C GLU A 268 15.08 -7.45 -9.35
N LEU A 269 15.88 -6.65 -8.62
CA LEU A 269 16.83 -7.12 -7.63
C LEU A 269 16.18 -7.59 -6.32
N ILE A 270 14.90 -7.27 -6.08
CA ILE A 270 14.23 -7.55 -4.81
C ILE A 270 13.85 -9.03 -4.75
N GLN A 271 14.79 -9.82 -4.26
CA GLN A 271 14.65 -11.25 -4.00
C GLN A 271 15.44 -11.59 -2.73
N ALA A 272 14.85 -12.48 -1.90
CA ALA A 272 15.54 -13.00 -0.71
C ALA A 272 16.88 -13.68 -1.07
N PRO A 273 17.88 -13.68 -0.17
CA PRO A 273 17.86 -13.03 1.14
C PRO A 273 18.12 -11.52 1.07
N PHE A 274 17.66 -10.81 2.13
CA PHE A 274 17.95 -9.39 2.30
C PHE A 274 19.13 -9.17 3.24
N PRO A 275 19.90 -8.06 3.08
CA PRO A 275 20.93 -7.67 4.00
C PRO A 275 20.38 -7.43 5.40
N ARG A 276 21.19 -7.72 6.43
CA ARG A 276 20.86 -7.57 7.85
C ARG A 276 22.00 -6.88 8.56
N ILE A 277 21.67 -5.85 9.33
CA ILE A 277 22.58 -5.17 10.25
C ILE A 277 21.93 -5.05 11.61
N THR A 278 22.72 -5.02 12.66
CA THR A 278 22.24 -4.70 14.00
C THR A 278 22.07 -3.19 14.17
N TYR A 279 21.32 -2.79 15.19
CA TYR A 279 21.22 -1.38 15.57
C TYR A 279 22.61 -0.78 15.90
N ASP A 280 23.51 -1.54 16.53
CA ASP A 280 24.88 -1.10 16.80
C ASP A 280 25.64 -0.78 15.51
N GLU A 281 25.55 -1.67 14.51
CA GLU A 281 26.17 -1.48 13.18
C GLU A 281 25.52 -0.33 12.41
N ALA A 282 24.21 -0.13 12.58
CA ALA A 282 23.50 1.01 11.98
C ALA A 282 23.98 2.35 12.56
N ILE A 283 24.18 2.45 13.88
CA ILE A 283 24.79 3.64 14.52
C ILE A 283 26.20 3.90 13.97
N GLN A 284 27.02 2.85 13.87
CA GLN A 284 28.38 2.99 13.30
C GLN A 284 28.32 3.50 11.85
N LEU A 285 27.48 2.90 11.01
CA LEU A 285 27.29 3.31 9.62
C LEU A 285 26.84 4.78 9.51
N LEU A 286 25.96 5.23 10.39
CA LEU A 286 25.52 6.63 10.43
C LEU A 286 26.65 7.58 10.81
N HIS A 287 27.48 7.23 11.78
CA HIS A 287 28.67 8.02 12.11
C HIS A 287 29.65 8.12 10.92
N GLU A 288 29.90 7.01 10.21
CA GLU A 288 30.73 6.99 8.99
C GLU A 288 30.16 7.90 7.89
N LYS A 289 28.84 8.08 7.85
CA LYS A 289 28.13 8.99 6.92
C LYS A 289 28.02 10.43 7.42
N GLY A 290 28.59 10.74 8.59
CA GLY A 290 28.66 12.09 9.14
C GLY A 290 27.52 12.48 10.08
N PHE A 291 26.62 11.56 10.46
CA PHE A 291 25.60 11.79 11.50
C PHE A 291 26.20 11.56 12.90
N ASN A 292 27.04 12.50 13.35
CA ASN A 292 27.78 12.36 14.62
C ASN A 292 26.95 12.74 15.87
N ASP A 293 25.78 13.28 15.69
CA ASP A 293 24.85 13.70 16.74
C ASP A 293 23.98 12.55 17.26
N ILE A 294 23.79 11.48 16.49
CA ILE A 294 23.03 10.30 16.94
C ILE A 294 23.86 9.44 17.89
N GLN A 295 23.24 9.00 18.98
CA GLN A 295 23.86 8.18 20.00
C GLN A 295 23.12 6.85 20.15
N TRP A 296 23.78 5.85 20.75
CA TRP A 296 23.14 4.60 21.10
C TRP A 296 21.97 4.84 22.08
N GLY A 297 20.79 4.39 21.71
CA GLY A 297 19.54 4.63 22.46
C GLY A 297 18.66 5.71 21.84
N ASP A 298 19.09 6.38 20.76
CA ASP A 298 18.27 7.34 20.02
C ASP A 298 17.47 6.62 18.93
N ASP A 299 16.26 7.09 18.66
CA ASP A 299 15.43 6.58 17.57
C ASP A 299 15.88 7.11 16.20
N PHE A 300 15.70 6.30 15.16
CA PHE A 300 16.05 6.70 13.80
C PHE A 300 14.96 7.55 13.16
N GLY A 301 15.30 8.78 12.82
CA GLY A 301 14.45 9.63 11.98
C GLY A 301 14.59 9.31 10.49
N ALA A 302 13.70 9.87 9.67
CA ALA A 302 13.69 9.66 8.23
C ALA A 302 15.03 9.92 7.50
N PRO A 303 15.86 10.92 7.88
CA PRO A 303 17.20 11.09 7.31
C PRO A 303 18.14 9.92 7.60
N HIS A 304 18.08 9.36 8.82
CA HIS A 304 18.90 8.24 9.25
C HIS A 304 18.55 6.96 8.48
N GLU A 305 17.25 6.62 8.41
CA GLU A 305 16.76 5.48 7.63
C GLU A 305 17.17 5.59 6.15
N THR A 306 17.05 6.78 5.57
CA THR A 306 17.45 7.03 4.18
C THR A 306 18.95 6.80 3.99
N ALA A 307 19.78 7.36 4.88
CA ALA A 307 21.24 7.20 4.80
C ALA A 307 21.68 5.74 4.96
N ILE A 308 21.01 4.96 5.84
CA ILE A 308 21.28 3.54 5.98
C ILE A 308 20.89 2.80 4.69
N ALA A 309 19.65 3.02 4.21
CA ALA A 309 19.13 2.32 3.04
C ALA A 309 19.96 2.56 1.75
N GLU A 310 20.53 3.76 1.58
CA GLU A 310 21.41 4.09 0.46
C GLU A 310 22.70 3.26 0.38
N SER A 311 23.04 2.53 1.43
CA SER A 311 24.19 1.61 1.45
C SER A 311 23.87 0.23 0.89
N PHE A 312 22.60 -0.03 0.53
CA PHE A 312 22.13 -1.34 0.08
C PHE A 312 21.27 -1.23 -1.17
N ASP A 313 21.36 -2.23 -2.05
CA ASP A 313 20.55 -2.32 -3.28
C ASP A 313 19.17 -2.97 -3.04
N LYS A 314 18.97 -3.57 -1.87
CA LYS A 314 17.74 -4.25 -1.43
C LYS A 314 17.24 -3.64 -0.13
N PRO A 315 15.98 -3.92 0.26
CA PRO A 315 15.54 -3.64 1.63
C PRO A 315 16.51 -4.23 2.65
N VAL A 316 16.81 -3.47 3.70
CA VAL A 316 17.74 -3.89 4.75
C VAL A 316 17.02 -4.05 6.08
N PHE A 317 17.26 -5.14 6.77
CA PHE A 317 16.83 -5.31 8.16
C PHE A 317 17.77 -4.58 9.10
N ILE A 318 17.21 -3.76 9.97
CA ILE A 318 17.90 -3.26 11.16
C ILE A 318 17.34 -4.03 12.35
N THR A 319 18.18 -4.75 13.06
CA THR A 319 17.78 -5.70 14.11
C THR A 319 18.28 -5.29 15.48
N HIS A 320 17.72 -5.88 16.54
CA HIS A 320 18.22 -5.75 17.93
C HIS A 320 18.28 -4.30 18.42
N TYR A 321 17.16 -3.59 18.27
CA TYR A 321 17.02 -2.24 18.84
C TYR A 321 17.07 -2.25 20.36
N PRO A 322 17.47 -1.13 20.97
CA PRO A 322 17.41 -0.96 22.44
C PRO A 322 16.00 -1.23 22.99
N THR A 323 15.92 -1.97 24.09
CA THR A 323 14.67 -2.32 24.78
C THR A 323 13.83 -1.08 25.14
N SER A 324 14.50 0.05 25.45
CA SER A 324 13.84 1.31 25.80
C SER A 324 13.13 2.00 24.65
N LEU A 325 13.48 1.67 23.40
CA LEU A 325 12.88 2.28 22.20
C LEU A 325 11.67 1.50 21.67
N LYS A 326 11.49 0.27 22.14
CA LYS A 326 10.51 -0.65 21.54
C LYS A 326 9.37 -0.99 22.51
N PRO A 327 8.17 -1.33 22.01
CA PRO A 327 7.00 -1.64 22.83
C PRO A 327 7.19 -2.77 23.82
N PHE A 328 6.33 -2.80 24.82
CA PHE A 328 6.38 -3.70 25.98
C PHE A 328 6.34 -5.20 25.64
N TYR A 329 5.73 -5.58 24.52
CA TYR A 329 5.49 -6.97 24.14
C TYR A 329 6.68 -7.65 23.44
N MET A 330 7.71 -6.92 23.06
CA MET A 330 8.85 -7.47 22.33
C MET A 330 9.80 -8.25 23.25
N GLN A 331 10.20 -9.45 22.82
CA GLN A 331 11.08 -10.35 23.57
C GLN A 331 12.49 -9.76 23.67
N PRO A 332 13.02 -9.51 24.89
CA PRO A 332 14.43 -9.19 25.08
C PRO A 332 15.34 -10.32 24.60
N ASP A 333 16.48 -9.99 24.01
CA ASP A 333 17.49 -10.99 23.64
C ASP A 333 18.06 -11.63 24.93
N PRO A 334 17.98 -12.97 25.11
CA PRO A 334 18.49 -13.65 26.29
C PRO A 334 19.98 -13.41 26.54
N ASN A 335 20.76 -13.19 25.49
CA ASN A 335 22.21 -12.96 25.59
C ASN A 335 22.58 -11.48 25.76
N ARG A 336 21.66 -10.58 25.39
CA ARG A 336 21.83 -9.12 25.44
C ARG A 336 20.54 -8.42 25.91
N PRO A 337 20.15 -8.52 27.19
CA PRO A 337 18.84 -8.06 27.67
C PRO A 337 18.53 -6.56 27.46
N LYS A 338 19.52 -5.76 27.07
CA LYS A 338 19.35 -4.34 26.73
C LYS A 338 18.78 -4.10 25.33
N VAL A 339 18.68 -5.14 24.50
CA VAL A 339 18.09 -5.12 23.17
C VAL A 339 16.98 -6.13 23.05
N VAL A 340 16.11 -5.97 22.06
CA VAL A 340 14.98 -6.88 21.79
C VAL A 340 15.16 -7.62 20.48
N LEU A 341 14.58 -8.82 20.37
CA LEU A 341 14.52 -9.63 19.15
C LEU A 341 13.47 -9.03 18.19
N CYS A 342 13.84 -7.92 17.57
CA CYS A 342 13.00 -7.18 16.62
C CYS A 342 13.79 -6.80 15.37
N ALA A 343 13.04 -6.47 14.33
CA ALA A 343 13.60 -5.93 13.10
C ALA A 343 12.64 -4.94 12.47
N ASP A 344 13.21 -3.85 11.97
CA ASP A 344 12.56 -2.94 11.05
C ASP A 344 13.15 -3.18 9.65
N LEU A 345 12.30 -3.41 8.65
CA LEU A 345 12.72 -3.57 7.26
C LEU A 345 12.61 -2.24 6.54
N ILE A 346 13.75 -1.69 6.20
CA ILE A 346 13.85 -0.37 5.55
C ILE A 346 13.92 -0.55 4.03
N ALA A 347 12.94 0.02 3.33
CA ALA A 347 12.93 0.03 1.87
C ALA A 347 13.98 1.00 1.30
N PRO A 348 14.60 0.68 0.16
CA PRO A 348 15.54 1.57 -0.52
C PRO A 348 14.85 2.83 -1.06
N GLU A 349 15.63 3.71 -1.67
CA GLU A 349 15.16 4.92 -2.36
C GLU A 349 14.44 5.94 -1.43
N GLY A 350 14.71 5.89 -0.13
CA GLY A 350 14.20 6.85 0.84
C GLY A 350 12.75 6.66 1.27
N TYR A 351 12.17 5.47 1.07
CA TYR A 351 10.79 5.17 1.50
C TYR A 351 10.69 4.81 2.99
N GLY A 352 11.81 4.45 3.63
CA GLY A 352 11.87 4.16 5.07
C GLY A 352 11.31 2.80 5.43
N GLU A 353 10.96 2.64 6.69
CA GLU A 353 10.42 1.40 7.23
C GLU A 353 9.11 1.00 6.54
N ILE A 354 9.06 -0.19 5.97
CA ILE A 354 7.85 -0.82 5.38
C ILE A 354 7.30 -1.95 6.25
N ILE A 355 8.15 -2.58 7.07
CA ILE A 355 7.76 -3.62 8.03
C ILE A 355 8.45 -3.34 9.36
N GLY A 356 7.70 -3.45 10.44
CA GLY A 356 8.22 -3.63 11.80
C GLY A 356 7.74 -4.97 12.36
N GLY A 357 8.64 -5.76 12.94
CA GLY A 357 8.33 -7.08 13.45
C GLY A 357 9.19 -7.50 14.64
N SER A 358 8.73 -8.48 15.40
CA SER A 358 9.49 -9.01 16.54
C SER A 358 9.05 -10.43 16.94
N GLU A 359 9.90 -11.10 17.68
CA GLU A 359 9.47 -12.15 18.58
C GLU A 359 8.74 -11.55 19.77
N ARG A 360 7.68 -12.23 20.27
CA ARG A 360 6.83 -11.74 21.36
C ARG A 360 7.26 -12.37 22.69
N ILE A 361 7.09 -11.62 23.77
CA ILE A 361 7.28 -12.18 25.11
C ILE A 361 6.23 -13.25 25.31
N HIS A 362 6.68 -14.48 25.60
CA HIS A 362 5.83 -15.62 25.90
C HIS A 362 5.87 -16.04 27.40
N ASP A 363 6.72 -15.39 28.20
CA ASP A 363 6.77 -15.55 29.67
C ASP A 363 5.81 -14.58 30.35
N TYR A 364 5.01 -15.10 31.28
CA TYR A 364 3.97 -14.32 32.01
C TYR A 364 4.57 -13.24 32.90
N GLU A 365 5.56 -13.58 33.73
CA GLU A 365 6.13 -12.64 34.68
C GLU A 365 6.91 -11.52 33.98
N LEU A 366 7.64 -11.87 32.94
CA LEU A 366 8.35 -10.88 32.11
C LEU A 366 7.37 -9.93 31.42
N LEU A 367 6.28 -10.43 30.81
CA LEU A 367 5.30 -9.58 30.15
C LEU A 367 4.60 -8.65 31.15
N LYS A 368 4.25 -9.17 32.35
CA LYS A 368 3.66 -8.37 33.41
C LYS A 368 4.61 -7.25 33.86
N GLN A 369 5.88 -7.57 34.08
CA GLN A 369 6.91 -6.58 34.43
C GLN A 369 7.02 -5.50 33.38
N ARG A 370 7.03 -5.86 32.06
CA ARG A 370 7.13 -4.90 30.97
C ARG A 370 5.90 -3.98 30.89
N LEU A 371 4.69 -4.50 31.14
CA LEU A 371 3.48 -3.67 31.23
C LEU A 371 3.58 -2.63 32.35
N GLU A 372 4.09 -3.04 33.52
CA GLU A 372 4.30 -2.15 34.67
C GLU A 372 5.36 -1.08 34.36
N GLU A 373 6.48 -1.46 33.76
CA GLU A 373 7.55 -0.53 33.33
C GLU A 373 7.03 0.53 32.34
N HIS A 374 6.10 0.16 31.45
CA HIS A 374 5.45 1.06 30.51
C HIS A 374 4.23 1.79 31.09
N HIS A 375 3.97 1.66 32.40
CA HIS A 375 2.84 2.29 33.11
C HIS A 375 1.46 1.96 32.51
N LEU A 376 1.30 0.77 31.95
CA LEU A 376 0.05 0.31 31.35
C LEU A 376 -0.87 -0.33 32.42
N PRO A 377 -2.19 -0.10 32.37
CA PRO A 377 -3.12 -0.62 33.35
C PRO A 377 -3.32 -2.13 33.18
N LEU A 378 -2.86 -2.94 34.13
CA LEU A 378 -2.91 -4.41 34.05
C LEU A 378 -4.32 -4.95 33.82
N ASP A 379 -5.36 -4.31 34.35
CA ASP A 379 -6.75 -4.74 34.17
C ASP A 379 -7.18 -4.72 32.69
N ALA A 380 -6.72 -3.74 31.91
CA ALA A 380 -7.01 -3.65 30.48
C ALA A 380 -6.30 -4.75 29.66
N TYR A 381 -5.20 -5.30 30.19
CA TYR A 381 -4.40 -6.35 29.55
C TYR A 381 -4.55 -7.72 30.20
N LYS A 382 -5.50 -7.91 31.13
CA LYS A 382 -5.71 -9.18 31.81
C LYS A 382 -5.90 -10.33 30.82
N TRP A 383 -6.78 -10.19 29.84
CA TRP A 383 -7.03 -11.19 28.81
C TRP A 383 -5.77 -11.52 27.96
N TYR A 384 -4.92 -10.52 27.73
CA TYR A 384 -3.67 -10.66 26.98
C TYR A 384 -2.59 -11.40 27.82
N LEU A 385 -2.51 -11.10 29.14
CA LEU A 385 -1.67 -11.84 30.07
C LEU A 385 -2.11 -13.31 30.21
N GLU A 386 -3.41 -13.59 30.19
CA GLU A 386 -3.96 -14.95 30.25
C GLU A 386 -3.47 -15.84 29.10
N LEU A 387 -3.12 -15.28 27.94
CA LEU A 387 -2.48 -16.05 26.85
C LEU A 387 -1.14 -16.65 27.27
N ARG A 388 -0.46 -16.08 28.26
CA ARG A 388 0.81 -16.59 28.79
C ARG A 388 0.63 -17.58 29.90
N GLN A 389 -0.57 -17.64 30.48
CA GLN A 389 -0.90 -18.64 31.52
C GLN A 389 -1.32 -19.99 30.96
N TYR A 390 -1.94 -19.98 29.77
CA TYR A 390 -2.60 -21.16 29.23
C TYR A 390 -1.94 -21.62 27.91
N GLY A 391 -0.85 -22.40 28.04
CA GLY A 391 -0.17 -23.00 26.91
C GLY A 391 0.60 -22.03 26.04
N SER A 392 1.27 -21.07 26.67
CA SER A 392 2.14 -20.12 25.98
C SER A 392 3.26 -20.80 25.21
N VAL A 393 3.59 -20.27 24.04
CA VAL A 393 4.66 -20.75 23.17
C VAL A 393 5.46 -19.58 22.61
N PRO A 394 6.72 -19.77 22.20
CA PRO A 394 7.41 -18.82 21.37
C PRO A 394 6.55 -18.48 20.15
N HIS A 395 6.39 -17.20 19.87
CA HIS A 395 5.62 -16.72 18.72
C HIS A 395 6.12 -15.37 18.26
N SER A 396 5.89 -15.08 17.01
CA SER A 396 6.40 -13.87 16.38
C SER A 396 5.43 -13.37 15.31
N GLY A 397 5.59 -12.12 14.94
CA GLY A 397 4.79 -11.51 13.90
C GLY A 397 5.38 -10.18 13.44
N PHE A 398 4.73 -9.59 12.45
CA PHE A 398 5.14 -8.30 11.90
C PHE A 398 3.94 -7.51 11.36
N GLY A 399 4.12 -6.23 11.12
CA GLY A 399 3.17 -5.38 10.43
C GLY A 399 3.78 -4.76 9.18
N LEU A 400 3.16 -4.97 8.01
CA LEU A 400 3.53 -4.28 6.77
C LEU A 400 2.54 -3.16 6.49
N GLY A 401 3.04 -1.92 6.32
CA GLY A 401 2.24 -0.77 5.89
C GLY A 401 2.01 -0.80 4.38
N LEU A 402 0.76 -1.02 3.94
CA LEU A 402 0.43 -1.17 2.52
C LEU A 402 0.75 0.09 1.72
N GLU A 403 0.37 1.26 2.19
CA GLU A 403 0.51 2.52 1.46
C GLU A 403 1.97 2.87 1.21
N ARG A 404 2.84 2.66 2.20
CA ARG A 404 4.28 2.92 2.08
C ARG A 404 4.94 1.93 1.12
N THR A 405 4.54 0.66 1.18
CA THR A 405 5.01 -0.39 0.26
C THR A 405 4.59 -0.10 -1.18
N VAL A 406 3.33 0.30 -1.39
CA VAL A 406 2.83 0.68 -2.73
C VAL A 406 3.53 1.94 -3.23
N ALA A 407 3.80 2.93 -2.35
CA ALA A 407 4.55 4.14 -2.73
C ALA A 407 5.95 3.80 -3.23
N TRP A 408 6.66 2.93 -2.53
CA TRP A 408 7.98 2.44 -2.94
C TRP A 408 7.93 1.70 -4.29
N ILE A 409 7.04 0.72 -4.43
CA ILE A 409 6.92 -0.06 -5.68
C ILE A 409 6.57 0.85 -6.86
N CYS A 410 5.64 1.79 -6.68
CA CYS A 410 5.22 2.73 -7.72
C CYS A 410 6.26 3.85 -7.99
N GLY A 411 7.20 4.10 -7.11
CA GLY A 411 8.12 5.24 -7.19
C GLY A 411 7.42 6.59 -7.01
N VAL A 412 6.41 6.69 -6.14
CA VAL A 412 5.67 7.94 -5.89
C VAL A 412 6.12 8.62 -4.61
N ASP A 413 6.20 9.94 -4.63
CA ASP A 413 6.83 10.72 -3.55
C ASP A 413 6.03 10.75 -2.24
N HIS A 414 4.72 10.56 -2.30
CA HIS A 414 3.86 10.75 -1.13
C HIS A 414 2.79 9.67 -1.03
N VAL A 415 2.68 9.03 0.13
CA VAL A 415 1.70 7.95 0.40
C VAL A 415 0.25 8.35 0.17
N ARG A 416 -0.11 9.64 0.15
CA ARG A 416 -1.47 10.11 -0.16
C ARG A 416 -1.98 9.68 -1.54
N GLU A 417 -1.08 9.36 -2.47
CA GLU A 417 -1.46 8.89 -3.80
C GLU A 417 -1.82 7.39 -3.82
N THR A 418 -1.41 6.62 -2.83
CA THR A 418 -1.49 5.16 -2.82
C THR A 418 -2.74 4.59 -2.15
N ILE A 419 -3.58 5.43 -1.59
CA ILE A 419 -4.89 5.10 -1.04
C ILE A 419 -5.98 5.91 -1.76
N PRO A 420 -7.18 5.34 -2.03
CA PRO A 420 -8.20 6.05 -2.79
C PRO A 420 -8.61 7.40 -2.18
N PHE A 421 -8.84 7.44 -0.87
CA PHE A 421 -9.28 8.63 -0.13
C PHE A 421 -8.40 8.82 1.11
N PRO A 422 -7.25 9.51 0.99
CA PRO A 422 -6.31 9.66 2.09
C PRO A 422 -6.84 10.54 3.21
N ARG A 423 -6.57 10.14 4.46
CA ARG A 423 -6.77 10.94 5.67
C ARG A 423 -5.41 11.48 6.11
N LEU A 424 -5.30 12.80 6.13
CA LEU A 424 -4.09 13.52 6.51
C LEU A 424 -4.38 14.40 7.72
N LEU A 425 -3.35 14.86 8.42
CA LEU A 425 -3.49 15.71 9.61
C LEU A 425 -4.48 16.88 9.41
N ASN A 426 -4.48 17.51 8.25
CA ASN A 426 -5.31 18.67 7.96
C ASN A 426 -6.37 18.39 6.89
N ARG A 427 -6.67 17.10 6.59
CA ARG A 427 -7.60 16.77 5.53
C ARG A 427 -8.46 15.54 5.87
N LEU A 428 -9.74 15.80 6.02
CA LEU A 428 -10.79 14.79 6.19
C LEU A 428 -11.67 14.64 4.92
N TYR A 429 -11.70 15.64 4.06
CA TYR A 429 -12.53 15.72 2.85
C TYR A 429 -11.69 15.47 1.56
N PRO A 430 -12.26 14.89 0.51
CA PRO A 430 -13.53 14.12 0.45
C PRO A 430 -13.47 12.79 1.12
#